data_71778d3621e7253e641865a99c74e3a8
#
_entry.id   71778d3621e7253e641865a99c74e3a8
#
_cell.length_a   1.000
_cell.length_b   1.000
_cell.length_c   1.000
_cell.angle_alpha   90.00
_cell.angle_beta   90.00
_cell.angle_gamma   90.00
#
_symmetry.space_group_name_H-M   'P 1'
#
loop_
_entity.id
_entity.type
_entity.pdbx_description
1 polymer ?
#
loop_
_entity_poly.entity_id
_entity_poly.type
_entity_poly.pdbx_seq_one_letter_code
_entity_poly.pdbx_strand_id
1 'polypeptide(L)'
;NATAVPATAGPAATPAPVSPAGQDDEIAALDAAERPLRDQIELARALGSCRPDPDACPVVASSEPLQVQVGDMRPFWVTNMADNSQFEIQAELRYAGPVVLMYVQQGMPYNQRDLERAAQTFEQEIYPRTREIFGSEVQPGVDGDTRITILNADDPSEQVLGYYSSQDSLTREVN
;
A
#
# COMPACT_ATOMS: atom_id res chain seq x y z
N ASN A 1 -16.62 -40.61 -54.64
CA ASN A 1 -16.64 -39.42 -53.74
C ASN A 1 -17.65 -39.69 -52.63
N ALA A 2 -17.17 -40.11 -51.46
CA ALA A 2 -17.98 -40.27 -50.25
C ALA A 2 -17.79 -39.00 -49.38
N THR A 3 -18.88 -38.28 -49.22
CA THR A 3 -18.92 -37.07 -48.37
C THR A 3 -19.12 -37.51 -46.93
N ALA A 4 -18.19 -37.22 -46.07
CA ALA A 4 -18.26 -37.47 -44.62
C ALA A 4 -19.28 -36.51 -43.97
N VAL A 5 -20.23 -37.07 -43.23
CA VAL A 5 -21.18 -36.33 -42.40
C VAL A 5 -20.49 -35.96 -41.10
N PRO A 6 -20.51 -34.69 -40.63
CA PRO A 6 -19.94 -34.33 -39.37
C PRO A 6 -20.74 -34.88 -38.18
N ALA A 7 -20.05 -35.47 -37.21
CA ALA A 7 -20.64 -35.99 -35.99
C ALA A 7 -21.20 -34.84 -35.15
N THR A 8 -22.49 -34.91 -34.81
CA THR A 8 -23.17 -34.00 -33.91
C THR A 8 -22.65 -34.20 -32.48
N ALA A 9 -22.06 -33.17 -31.89
CA ALA A 9 -21.68 -33.18 -30.49
C ALA A 9 -22.94 -33.36 -29.61
N GLY A 10 -22.95 -34.37 -28.78
CA GLY A 10 -24.01 -34.60 -27.81
C GLY A 10 -24.11 -33.46 -26.78
N PRO A 11 -25.27 -33.28 -26.14
CA PRO A 11 -25.47 -32.23 -25.15
C PRO A 11 -24.48 -32.39 -23.98
N ALA A 12 -23.84 -31.27 -23.60
CA ALA A 12 -22.97 -31.23 -22.43
C ALA A 12 -23.76 -31.65 -21.19
N ALA A 13 -23.19 -32.58 -20.40
CA ALA A 13 -23.78 -33.03 -19.16
C ALA A 13 -23.96 -31.84 -18.21
N THR A 14 -25.20 -31.59 -17.80
CA THR A 14 -25.52 -30.62 -16.74
C THR A 14 -24.85 -31.11 -15.46
N PRO A 15 -24.07 -30.26 -14.76
CA PRO A 15 -23.48 -30.66 -13.48
C PRO A 15 -24.60 -31.01 -12.50
N ALA A 16 -24.44 -32.13 -11.80
CA ALA A 16 -25.39 -32.56 -10.79
C ALA A 16 -25.54 -31.49 -9.70
N PRO A 17 -26.78 -31.24 -9.19
CA PRO A 17 -26.98 -30.30 -8.11
C PRO A 17 -26.20 -30.78 -6.88
N VAL A 18 -25.37 -29.91 -6.32
CA VAL A 18 -24.64 -30.15 -5.07
C VAL A 18 -25.69 -30.23 -3.95
N SER A 19 -25.70 -31.35 -3.20
CA SER A 19 -26.65 -31.52 -2.09
C SER A 19 -26.44 -30.48 -1.01
N PRO A 20 -27.47 -29.79 -0.52
CA PRO A 20 -27.33 -28.75 0.49
C PRO A 20 -26.83 -29.26 1.86
N ALA A 21 -26.85 -30.55 2.14
CA ALA A 21 -26.41 -31.12 3.41
C ALA A 21 -24.89 -31.10 3.67
N GLY A 22 -24.07 -30.74 2.68
CA GLY A 22 -22.62 -30.59 2.86
C GLY A 22 -22.17 -29.13 2.96
N GLN A 23 -23.03 -28.18 2.61
CA GLN A 23 -22.65 -26.76 2.57
C GLN A 23 -22.54 -26.15 3.97
N ASP A 24 -23.41 -26.57 4.90
CA ASP A 24 -23.39 -26.04 6.27
C ASP A 24 -22.13 -26.50 7.02
N ASP A 25 -21.68 -27.73 6.78
CA ASP A 25 -20.43 -28.26 7.35
C ASP A 25 -19.19 -27.60 6.75
N GLU A 26 -19.21 -27.31 5.45
CA GLU A 26 -18.12 -26.58 4.76
C GLU A 26 -18.05 -25.12 5.22
N ILE A 27 -19.19 -24.46 5.38
CA ILE A 27 -19.27 -23.08 5.89
C ILE A 27 -18.77 -23.02 7.33
N ALA A 28 -19.22 -23.98 8.19
CA ALA A 28 -18.78 -24.07 9.57
C ALA A 28 -17.25 -24.34 9.67
N ALA A 29 -16.70 -25.17 8.77
CA ALA A 29 -15.26 -25.41 8.70
C ALA A 29 -14.49 -24.17 8.24
N LEU A 30 -15.03 -23.39 7.29
CA LEU A 30 -14.44 -22.13 6.84
C LEU A 30 -14.51 -21.05 7.92
N ASP A 31 -15.60 -20.96 8.67
CA ASP A 31 -15.75 -20.02 9.76
C ASP A 31 -14.85 -20.36 10.96
N ALA A 32 -14.60 -21.65 11.19
CA ALA A 32 -13.68 -22.14 12.22
C ALA A 32 -12.21 -22.09 11.79
N ALA A 33 -11.91 -21.93 10.50
CA ALA A 33 -10.56 -21.86 10.01
C ALA A 33 -9.91 -20.53 10.42
N GLU A 34 -8.79 -20.61 11.12
CA GLU A 34 -7.96 -19.44 11.40
C GLU A 34 -7.43 -18.90 10.07
N ARG A 35 -7.85 -17.68 9.72
CA ARG A 35 -7.36 -17.03 8.50
C ARG A 35 -5.92 -16.62 8.72
N PRO A 36 -4.98 -17.11 7.89
CA PRO A 36 -3.61 -16.65 8.00
C PRO A 36 -3.55 -15.14 7.75
N LEU A 37 -2.82 -14.43 8.58
CA LEU A 37 -2.51 -13.04 8.34
C LEU A 37 -1.78 -12.94 7.00
N ARG A 38 -2.19 -11.98 6.17
CA ARG A 38 -1.51 -11.71 4.92
C ARG A 38 -0.20 -11.00 5.23
N ASP A 39 0.88 -11.78 5.36
CA ASP A 39 2.24 -11.25 5.49
C ASP A 39 2.86 -11.16 4.09
N GLN A 40 3.01 -9.93 3.60
CA GLN A 40 3.58 -9.68 2.27
C GLN A 40 5.07 -10.01 2.21
N ILE A 41 5.78 -9.90 3.31
CA ILE A 41 7.21 -10.22 3.40
C ILE A 41 7.40 -11.73 3.33
N GLU A 42 6.59 -12.49 4.06
CA GLU A 42 6.60 -13.94 4.01
C GLU A 42 6.22 -14.44 2.62
N LEU A 43 5.21 -13.84 1.99
CA LEU A 43 4.83 -14.16 0.61
C LEU A 43 5.95 -13.84 -0.38
N ALA A 44 6.61 -12.69 -0.24
CA ALA A 44 7.73 -12.33 -1.11
C ALA A 44 8.90 -13.31 -0.97
N ARG A 45 9.20 -13.76 0.25
CA ARG A 45 10.19 -14.83 0.49
C ARG A 45 9.79 -16.14 -0.16
N ALA A 46 8.56 -16.59 0.08
CA ALA A 46 8.05 -17.86 -0.43
C ALA A 46 7.98 -17.90 -1.96
N LEU A 47 7.72 -16.76 -2.60
CA LEU A 47 7.63 -16.61 -4.06
C LEU A 47 8.96 -16.22 -4.71
N GLY A 48 10.03 -16.01 -3.93
CA GLY A 48 11.35 -15.60 -4.43
C GLY A 48 11.35 -14.20 -5.07
N SER A 49 10.44 -13.33 -4.62
CA SER A 49 10.31 -11.96 -5.16
C SER A 49 11.30 -10.98 -4.54
N CYS A 50 11.94 -11.33 -3.43
CA CYS A 50 12.93 -10.47 -2.77
C CYS A 50 14.18 -10.29 -3.63
N ARG A 51 14.62 -9.07 -3.83
CA ARG A 51 15.79 -8.77 -4.66
C ARG A 51 16.82 -7.96 -3.84
N PRO A 52 18.13 -8.14 -4.04
CA PRO A 52 18.75 -9.13 -4.93
C PRO A 52 18.82 -10.56 -4.36
N ASP A 53 18.59 -10.75 -3.05
CA ASP A 53 18.68 -12.03 -2.36
C ASP A 53 17.28 -12.46 -1.89
N PRO A 54 16.72 -13.57 -2.40
CA PRO A 54 15.43 -14.08 -1.98
C PRO A 54 15.31 -14.36 -0.48
N ASP A 55 16.42 -14.64 0.20
CA ASP A 55 16.46 -14.93 1.64
C ASP A 55 16.59 -13.66 2.49
N ALA A 56 16.94 -12.53 1.87
CA ALA A 56 17.15 -11.24 2.53
C ALA A 56 16.03 -10.25 2.25
N CYS A 57 14.82 -10.53 2.72
CA CYS A 57 13.73 -9.57 2.72
C CYS A 57 13.78 -8.74 4.02
N PRO A 58 14.36 -7.56 4.03
CA PRO A 58 14.33 -6.73 5.22
C PRO A 58 12.91 -6.24 5.50
N VAL A 59 12.53 -6.23 6.77
CA VAL A 59 11.23 -5.70 7.22
C VAL A 59 11.25 -4.18 7.26
N VAL A 60 12.42 -3.61 7.57
CA VAL A 60 12.67 -2.18 7.63
C VAL A 60 13.88 -1.82 6.80
N ALA A 61 13.83 -0.67 6.14
CA ALA A 61 14.97 -0.15 5.36
C ALA A 61 16.04 0.48 6.28
N SER A 62 15.65 0.93 7.48
CA SER A 62 16.53 1.48 8.48
C SER A 62 16.08 1.06 9.88
N SER A 63 17.03 0.69 10.73
CA SER A 63 16.77 0.43 12.16
C SER A 63 16.92 1.71 13.01
N GLU A 64 17.37 2.80 12.43
CA GLU A 64 17.56 4.07 13.11
C GLU A 64 16.49 5.07 12.70
N PRO A 65 15.94 5.85 13.66
CA PRO A 65 14.97 6.88 13.35
C PRO A 65 15.51 7.89 12.33
N LEU A 66 14.65 8.33 11.45
CA LEU A 66 14.98 9.30 10.41
C LEU A 66 15.42 10.64 11.03
N GLN A 67 16.67 11.01 10.82
CA GLN A 67 17.22 12.29 11.27
C GLN A 67 16.97 13.34 10.19
N VAL A 68 15.91 14.13 10.35
CA VAL A 68 15.52 15.15 9.37
C VAL A 68 15.20 16.49 10.04
N GLN A 69 15.44 17.55 9.32
CA GLN A 69 15.11 18.91 9.71
C GLN A 69 14.39 19.65 8.58
N VAL A 70 13.60 20.65 8.94
CA VAL A 70 12.92 21.50 7.94
C VAL A 70 13.95 22.10 7.00
N GLY A 71 13.70 21.96 5.69
CA GLY A 71 14.60 22.34 4.62
C GLY A 71 15.33 21.16 3.95
N ASP A 72 15.32 19.97 4.57
CA ASP A 72 15.96 18.80 3.96
C ASP A 72 15.21 18.37 2.70
N MET A 73 15.98 18.03 1.66
CA MET A 73 15.49 17.52 0.39
C MET A 73 15.54 15.99 0.39
N ARG A 74 14.49 15.36 -0.14
CA ARG A 74 14.42 13.91 -0.26
C ARG A 74 13.76 13.52 -1.58
N PRO A 75 14.25 12.46 -2.28
CA PRO A 75 13.56 11.89 -3.42
C PRO A 75 12.36 11.06 -2.97
N PHE A 76 11.28 11.13 -3.74
CA PHE A 76 10.08 10.31 -3.57
C PHE A 76 9.67 9.71 -4.90
N TRP A 77 9.27 8.44 -4.86
CA TRP A 77 8.62 7.79 -5.98
C TRP A 77 7.13 8.02 -5.89
N VAL A 78 6.53 8.51 -6.96
CA VAL A 78 5.10 8.75 -7.07
C VAL A 78 4.52 8.01 -8.28
N THR A 79 3.25 7.67 -8.20
CA THR A 79 2.55 6.96 -9.26
C THR A 79 1.62 7.92 -9.98
N ASN A 80 1.75 8.00 -11.31
CA ASN A 80 0.77 8.67 -12.14
C ASN A 80 -0.49 7.79 -12.22
N MET A 81 -1.59 8.28 -11.68
CA MET A 81 -2.83 7.52 -11.57
C MET A 81 -3.56 7.32 -12.91
N ALA A 82 -3.15 8.01 -13.98
CA ALA A 82 -3.74 7.83 -15.31
C ALA A 82 -3.23 6.58 -16.03
N ASP A 83 -1.95 6.24 -15.86
CA ASP A 83 -1.28 5.16 -16.60
C ASP A 83 -0.48 4.20 -15.73
N ASN A 84 -0.50 4.39 -14.39
CA ASN A 84 0.27 3.64 -13.39
C ASN A 84 1.80 3.70 -13.61
N SER A 85 2.30 4.68 -14.34
CA SER A 85 3.74 4.91 -14.44
C SER A 85 4.28 5.48 -13.13
N GLN A 86 5.52 5.09 -12.80
CA GLN A 86 6.21 5.60 -11.62
C GLN A 86 7.33 6.55 -12.04
N PHE A 87 7.48 7.63 -11.32
CA PHE A 87 8.53 8.61 -11.55
C PHE A 87 9.03 9.19 -10.22
N GLU A 88 10.27 9.67 -10.22
CA GLU A 88 10.88 10.26 -9.04
C GLU A 88 10.69 11.78 -9.04
N ILE A 89 10.36 12.33 -7.88
CA ILE A 89 10.32 13.76 -7.63
C ILE A 89 11.24 14.12 -6.45
N GLN A 90 11.68 15.36 -6.40
CA GLN A 90 12.36 15.92 -5.22
C GLN A 90 11.35 16.71 -4.39
N ALA A 91 11.34 16.48 -3.09
CA ALA A 91 10.48 17.23 -2.17
C ALA A 91 11.27 17.71 -0.95
N GLU A 92 10.88 18.87 -0.46
CA GLU A 92 11.49 19.53 0.68
C GLU A 92 10.63 19.36 1.92
N LEU A 93 11.25 19.02 3.05
CA LEU A 93 10.56 18.96 4.34
C LEU A 93 10.18 20.36 4.79
N ARG A 94 8.90 20.65 4.90
CA ARG A 94 8.34 21.96 5.25
C ARG A 94 7.71 22.02 6.63
N TYR A 95 7.38 20.86 7.20
CA TYR A 95 6.92 20.74 8.58
C TYR A 95 7.42 19.42 9.18
N ALA A 96 7.97 19.51 10.39
CA ALA A 96 8.43 18.36 11.16
C ALA A 96 7.82 18.44 12.56
N GLY A 97 6.73 17.72 12.76
CA GLY A 97 6.02 17.63 14.03
C GLY A 97 6.32 16.34 14.80
N PRO A 98 5.66 16.15 15.93
CA PRO A 98 5.81 14.94 16.73
C PRO A 98 5.17 13.71 16.10
N VAL A 99 4.19 13.87 15.19
CA VAL A 99 3.42 12.80 14.58
C VAL A 99 3.58 12.76 13.07
N VAL A 100 3.77 13.92 12.42
CA VAL A 100 3.78 14.02 10.96
C VAL A 100 4.98 14.79 10.43
N LEU A 101 5.50 14.30 9.31
CA LEU A 101 6.44 15.00 8.44
C LEU A 101 5.71 15.40 7.17
N MET A 102 5.66 16.71 6.84
CA MET A 102 5.07 17.16 5.60
C MET A 102 6.13 17.64 4.62
N TYR A 103 6.23 16.94 3.52
CA TYR A 103 7.08 17.26 2.38
C TYR A 103 6.24 17.96 1.31
N VAL A 104 6.87 18.88 0.59
CA VAL A 104 6.29 19.59 -0.56
C VAL A 104 7.21 19.43 -1.75
N GLN A 105 6.66 19.01 -2.88
CA GLN A 105 7.39 18.86 -4.14
C GLN A 105 8.09 20.17 -4.52
N GLN A 106 9.33 20.07 -4.95
CA GLN A 106 10.11 21.21 -5.37
C GLN A 106 9.43 21.96 -6.52
N GLY A 107 9.29 23.26 -6.37
CA GLY A 107 8.66 24.13 -7.37
C GLY A 107 7.13 24.20 -7.29
N MET A 108 6.46 23.38 -6.48
CA MET A 108 5.03 23.47 -6.28
C MET A 108 4.67 24.69 -5.42
N PRO A 109 3.70 25.52 -5.86
CA PRO A 109 3.24 26.66 -5.06
C PRO A 109 2.44 26.15 -3.85
N TYR A 110 2.72 26.66 -2.67
CA TYR A 110 1.99 26.36 -1.45
C TYR A 110 2.02 27.54 -0.48
N ASN A 111 1.15 27.49 0.54
CA ASN A 111 1.14 28.47 1.63
C ASN A 111 1.65 27.80 2.92
N GLN A 112 2.75 28.27 3.46
CA GLN A 112 3.37 27.71 4.66
C GLN A 112 2.43 27.69 5.88
N ARG A 113 1.65 28.76 6.10
CA ARG A 113 0.70 28.84 7.22
C ARG A 113 -0.45 27.84 7.09
N ASP A 114 -0.91 27.60 5.87
CA ASP A 114 -1.96 26.62 5.60
C ASP A 114 -1.44 25.21 5.80
N LEU A 115 -0.21 24.93 5.37
CA LEU A 115 0.47 23.65 5.60
C LEU A 115 0.63 23.38 7.11
N GLU A 116 1.14 24.34 7.86
CA GLU A 116 1.30 24.23 9.32
C GLU A 116 -0.04 24.00 10.02
N ARG A 117 -1.08 24.71 9.63
CA ARG A 117 -2.43 24.51 10.18
C ARG A 117 -2.96 23.11 9.85
N ALA A 118 -2.78 22.64 8.62
CA ALA A 118 -3.18 21.29 8.22
C ALA A 118 -2.43 20.24 9.02
N ALA A 119 -1.12 20.39 9.21
CA ALA A 119 -0.31 19.51 10.04
C ALA A 119 -0.79 19.46 11.49
N GLN A 120 -1.06 20.61 12.10
CA GLN A 120 -1.58 20.70 13.47
C GLN A 120 -2.96 20.06 13.61
N THR A 121 -3.86 20.28 12.65
CA THR A 121 -5.18 19.64 12.63
C THR A 121 -5.03 18.12 12.51
N PHE A 122 -4.12 17.66 11.64
CA PHE A 122 -3.82 16.25 11.53
C PHE A 122 -3.36 15.65 12.86
N GLU A 123 -2.38 16.26 13.50
CA GLU A 123 -1.78 15.76 14.75
C GLU A 123 -2.74 15.79 15.93
N GLN A 124 -3.55 16.83 16.05
CA GLN A 124 -4.38 17.07 17.23
C GLN A 124 -5.77 16.45 17.15
N GLU A 125 -6.31 16.30 15.94
CA GLU A 125 -7.68 15.87 15.73
C GLU A 125 -7.80 14.59 14.88
N ILE A 126 -7.18 14.57 13.69
CA ILE A 126 -7.40 13.50 12.72
C ILE A 126 -6.70 12.22 13.18
N TYR A 127 -5.41 12.30 13.48
CA TYR A 127 -4.60 11.15 13.84
C TYR A 127 -5.10 10.42 15.10
N PRO A 128 -5.36 11.07 16.24
CA PRO A 128 -5.89 10.41 17.42
C PRO A 128 -7.23 9.73 17.17
N ARG A 129 -8.13 10.41 16.46
CA ARG A 129 -9.45 9.87 16.13
C ARG A 129 -9.39 8.70 15.17
N THR A 130 -8.51 8.75 14.20
CA THR A 130 -8.31 7.64 13.25
C THR A 130 -7.80 6.40 13.97
N ARG A 131 -6.85 6.56 14.90
CA ARG A 131 -6.32 5.45 15.70
C ARG A 131 -7.35 4.85 16.66
N GLU A 132 -8.24 5.66 17.21
CA GLU A 132 -9.36 5.18 18.05
C GLU A 132 -10.30 4.25 17.26
N ILE A 133 -10.56 4.56 15.99
CA ILE A 133 -11.51 3.82 15.15
C ILE A 133 -10.87 2.60 14.48
N PHE A 134 -9.67 2.76 13.91
CA PHE A 134 -9.04 1.77 13.03
C PHE A 134 -7.84 1.05 13.67
N GLY A 135 -7.44 1.45 14.87
CA GLY A 135 -6.22 0.94 15.50
C GLY A 135 -4.98 1.72 15.07
N SER A 136 -3.82 1.20 15.47
CA SER A 136 -2.53 1.85 15.21
C SER A 136 -1.90 1.28 13.94
N GLU A 137 -1.19 2.12 13.23
CA GLU A 137 -0.25 1.74 12.19
C GLU A 137 0.93 0.95 12.78
N VAL A 138 1.65 0.24 11.91
CA VAL A 138 2.89 -0.45 12.31
C VAL A 138 3.96 0.59 12.64
N GLN A 139 4.55 0.48 13.83
CA GLN A 139 5.62 1.36 14.29
C GLN A 139 6.83 0.54 14.77
N PRO A 140 8.06 0.96 14.44
CA PRO A 140 8.36 2.04 13.50
C PRO A 140 7.93 1.71 12.08
N GLY A 141 7.85 2.73 11.21
CA GLY A 141 7.65 2.57 9.78
C GLY A 141 8.83 1.90 9.09
N VAL A 142 8.72 1.66 7.79
CA VAL A 142 9.76 1.02 6.97
C VAL A 142 11.09 1.79 7.00
N ASP A 143 11.06 3.08 7.23
CA ASP A 143 12.22 3.97 7.35
C ASP A 143 12.77 4.12 8.78
N GLY A 144 12.24 3.34 9.73
CA GLY A 144 12.63 3.39 11.14
C GLY A 144 12.03 4.56 11.93
N ASP A 145 11.23 5.40 11.30
CA ASP A 145 10.57 6.53 11.97
C ASP A 145 9.18 6.12 12.50
N THR A 146 8.73 6.79 13.54
CA THR A 146 7.39 6.61 14.10
C THR A 146 6.40 7.64 13.58
N ARG A 147 6.87 8.64 12.84
CA ARG A 147 6.06 9.70 12.27
C ARG A 147 5.52 9.28 10.91
N ILE A 148 4.34 9.77 10.58
CA ILE A 148 3.74 9.59 9.26
C ILE A 148 4.33 10.61 8.30
N THR A 149 4.76 10.16 7.14
CA THR A 149 5.19 11.04 6.04
C THR A 149 4.01 11.36 5.14
N ILE A 150 3.71 12.66 4.98
CA ILE A 150 2.73 13.18 4.01
C ILE A 150 3.49 13.95 2.93
N LEU A 151 3.34 13.52 1.70
CA LEU A 151 3.90 14.17 0.53
C LEU A 151 2.81 15.01 -0.16
N ASN A 152 3.08 16.31 -0.32
CA ASN A 152 2.27 17.21 -1.12
C ASN A 152 2.96 17.35 -2.48
N ALA A 153 2.36 16.81 -3.51
CA ALA A 153 2.89 16.78 -4.87
C ALA A 153 1.79 17.03 -5.90
N ASP A 154 2.18 17.47 -7.08
CA ASP A 154 1.27 17.58 -8.22
C ASP A 154 0.94 16.18 -8.74
N ASP A 155 -0.34 15.93 -9.01
CA ASP A 155 -0.77 14.78 -9.79
C ASP A 155 -0.80 15.15 -11.28
N PRO A 156 0.10 14.57 -12.12
CA PRO A 156 0.12 14.86 -13.55
C PRO A 156 -1.19 14.51 -14.28
N SER A 157 -2.00 13.64 -13.69
CA SER A 157 -3.29 13.24 -14.26
C SER A 157 -4.43 14.18 -13.89
N GLU A 158 -4.26 15.01 -12.86
CA GLU A 158 -5.31 15.88 -12.28
C GLU A 158 -6.59 15.12 -11.87
N GLN A 159 -6.47 13.81 -11.60
CA GLN A 159 -7.63 12.93 -11.35
C GLN A 159 -7.86 12.64 -9.88
N VAL A 160 -6.83 12.75 -9.03
CA VAL A 160 -6.92 12.40 -7.62
C VAL A 160 -6.47 13.56 -6.73
N LEU A 161 -7.11 13.69 -5.57
CA LEU A 161 -6.73 14.65 -4.54
C LEU A 161 -5.70 14.06 -3.56
N GLY A 162 -5.52 12.74 -3.56
CA GLY A 162 -4.57 12.05 -2.74
C GLY A 162 -4.78 10.54 -2.77
N TYR A 163 -3.74 9.79 -2.45
CA TYR A 163 -3.78 8.33 -2.34
C TYR A 163 -2.85 7.84 -1.22
N TYR A 164 -3.10 6.64 -0.80
CA TYR A 164 -2.20 5.82 0.01
C TYR A 164 -1.90 4.53 -0.74
N SER A 165 -0.64 4.14 -0.77
CA SER A 165 -0.22 2.83 -1.30
C SER A 165 0.31 1.96 -0.15
N SER A 166 -0.23 0.76 0.00
CA SER A 166 0.32 -0.21 0.96
C SER A 166 1.74 -0.67 0.60
N GLN A 167 2.15 -0.48 -0.64
CA GLN A 167 3.51 -0.77 -1.11
C GLN A 167 4.53 0.18 -0.47
N ASP A 168 4.14 1.41 -0.16
CA ASP A 168 5.01 2.39 0.49
C ASP A 168 5.38 2.00 1.93
N SER A 169 4.68 1.00 2.50
CA SER A 169 5.00 0.41 3.81
C SER A 169 6.00 -0.76 3.72
N LEU A 170 6.49 -1.07 2.53
CA LEU A 170 7.42 -2.17 2.29
C LEU A 170 8.78 -1.63 1.85
N THR A 171 9.83 -2.42 2.07
CA THR A 171 11.14 -2.10 1.50
C THR A 171 11.14 -2.33 -0.01
N ARG A 172 12.09 -1.71 -0.72
CA ARG A 172 12.21 -1.86 -2.19
C ARG A 172 12.51 -3.28 -2.64
N GLU A 173 13.08 -4.10 -1.77
CA GLU A 173 13.38 -5.50 -2.02
C GLU A 173 12.12 -6.36 -2.08
N VAL A 174 11.06 -5.91 -1.40
CA VAL A 174 9.76 -6.60 -1.31
C VAL A 174 8.75 -6.06 -2.33
N ASN A 175 8.94 -4.80 -2.75
CA ASN A 175 8.00 -4.06 -3.59
C ASN A 175 8.30 -4.17 -5.09
#